data_7a007b6f368f7511741db431546bf7fa
#
_entry.id   7a007b6f368f7511741db431546bf7fa
#
_cell.length_a   1.000
_cell.length_b   1.000
_cell.length_c   1.000
_cell.angle_alpha   90.00
_cell.angle_beta   90.00
_cell.angle_gamma   90.00
#
_symmetry.space_group_name_H-M   'P 1'
#
loop_
_entity.id
_entity.type
_entity.pdbx_description
1 polymer ?
#
loop_
_entity_poly.entity_id
_entity_poly.type
_entity_poly.pdbx_seq_one_letter_code
_entity_poly.pdbx_strand_id
1 'polypeptide(L)'
;MSLPNKKGCLFEEEFLLEDYDETFLEEDTKQLKTEDSLRIYLNEVFNYKLLTREDEVRIGKTIEENEKIILKESLSYITQVMKFYSLLIKVERENKFSKYFKDYEILERNKEKKTEWLNELKACLLNLLDENEENKGQREKELEKIFNLIYEVRPTKELLEELSCEILDAQKLLYEFSFLKEKFMQKFKEFKIDFEKYLSLNGKKEKNKTYLKIQKQIESNGTLRQLFLEGEKLKRRLDLILDYFGEDPEKLKNSAEEIERAFKNIKKAKEELVNSNLRLIISIARKYAPKGAFLSDLIQEGNIGLLKAVEKFDYRKGFKFSTYATWWIRQNISRYLAENTRTIRVPVHIIEAIYKISKIVYTKFYQEYGREPTLEELSKETGLSVEKLNYIFKIMKQPISLESSIGEDEDVTLKDFIEDHSVLKPEEVTFNLALSEKIRELLKTLSAREEKIIRLRFGIGEKEPCTLEEVGKKFGITKERIRQIEGHALRKLKHPHRLKLLKNFLYYGS
;
A
#
# COMPACT_ATOMS: atom_id res chain seq x y z
N MET A 1 7.31 -34.84 21.25
CA MET A 1 6.68 -33.87 20.35
C MET A 1 7.43 -33.95 19.03
N SER A 2 6.91 -34.65 18.05
CA SER A 2 7.54 -34.77 16.73
C SER A 2 7.44 -33.46 15.98
N LEU A 3 8.58 -32.91 15.56
CA LEU A 3 8.65 -31.81 14.60
C LEU A 3 8.08 -32.27 13.25
N PRO A 4 7.41 -31.42 12.50
CA PRO A 4 6.78 -31.81 11.24
C PRO A 4 7.82 -32.33 10.24
N ASN A 5 7.42 -33.36 9.52
CA ASN A 5 8.15 -34.09 8.48
C ASN A 5 9.08 -33.23 7.61
N LYS A 6 10.16 -33.85 7.12
CA LYS A 6 11.29 -33.37 6.29
C LYS A 6 11.02 -32.34 5.17
N LYS A 7 9.79 -31.86 4.99
CA LYS A 7 9.38 -30.87 3.98
C LYS A 7 9.46 -29.40 4.44
N GLY A 8 10.00 -29.12 5.64
CA GLY A 8 9.92 -27.80 6.29
C GLY A 8 11.16 -26.92 6.27
N CYS A 9 12.28 -27.32 5.67
CA CYS A 9 13.46 -26.44 5.55
C CYS A 9 13.38 -25.60 4.27
N LEU A 10 12.93 -24.39 4.42
CA LEU A 10 12.44 -23.58 3.31
C LEU A 10 13.30 -22.40 2.90
N PHE A 11 14.37 -22.07 3.60
CA PHE A 11 15.27 -20.96 3.23
C PHE A 11 16.72 -21.29 3.54
N GLU A 12 17.56 -21.11 2.58
CA GLU A 12 19.01 -21.27 2.53
C GLU A 12 19.49 -22.68 2.13
N GLU A 13 19.38 -22.98 0.84
CA GLU A 13 20.51 -23.49 0.10
C GLU A 13 21.17 -22.29 -0.58
N GLU A 14 22.47 -22.07 -0.34
CA GLU A 14 23.34 -21.26 -1.18
C GLU A 14 23.28 -21.85 -2.58
N PHE A 15 22.35 -21.38 -3.41
CA PHE A 15 22.39 -21.66 -4.82
C PHE A 15 23.47 -20.77 -5.44
N LEU A 16 24.64 -21.31 -5.52
CA LEU A 16 25.58 -20.99 -6.61
C LEU A 16 24.76 -20.90 -7.90
N LEU A 17 25.05 -19.88 -8.67
CA LEU A 17 24.56 -19.64 -10.03
C LEU A 17 25.03 -20.84 -10.90
N GLU A 18 24.36 -21.98 -10.81
CA GLU A 18 24.50 -23.03 -11.79
C GLU A 18 23.80 -22.59 -13.07
N ASP A 19 24.49 -22.76 -14.16
CA ASP A 19 24.13 -22.35 -15.50
C ASP A 19 22.67 -22.70 -15.83
N TYR A 20 21.98 -21.72 -16.43
CA TYR A 20 20.63 -21.86 -16.94
C TYR A 20 20.59 -22.94 -18.02
N ASP A 21 20.09 -24.10 -17.71
CA ASP A 21 19.81 -25.14 -18.70
C ASP A 21 18.43 -24.88 -19.31
N GLU A 22 18.41 -24.26 -20.48
CA GLU A 22 17.19 -23.89 -21.22
C GLU A 22 16.34 -25.11 -21.59
N THR A 23 16.94 -26.29 -21.70
CA THR A 23 16.28 -27.53 -22.11
C THR A 23 15.29 -28.06 -21.09
N PHE A 24 15.50 -27.77 -19.79
CA PHE A 24 14.59 -28.18 -18.71
C PHE A 24 13.24 -27.46 -18.70
N LEU A 25 13.14 -26.30 -19.32
CA LEU A 25 11.92 -25.50 -19.29
C LEU A 25 10.86 -25.98 -20.29
N GLU A 26 11.24 -26.63 -21.38
CA GLU A 26 10.31 -27.10 -22.42
C GLU A 26 9.63 -28.44 -22.09
N GLU A 27 10.29 -29.34 -21.38
CA GLU A 27 9.72 -30.68 -21.04
C GLU A 27 8.67 -30.60 -19.92
N ASP A 28 8.86 -29.73 -18.94
CA ASP A 28 7.96 -29.60 -17.79
C ASP A 28 6.63 -28.88 -18.10
N THR A 29 6.59 -28.04 -19.15
CA THR A 29 5.33 -27.37 -19.56
C THR A 29 4.25 -28.36 -20.05
N LYS A 30 4.67 -29.57 -20.43
CA LYS A 30 3.74 -30.66 -20.85
C LYS A 30 3.15 -31.43 -19.68
N GLN A 31 3.76 -31.38 -18.48
CA GLN A 31 3.32 -32.16 -17.32
C GLN A 31 2.47 -31.39 -16.29
N LEU A 32 2.46 -30.05 -16.35
CA LEU A 32 1.64 -29.25 -15.44
C LEU A 32 0.16 -29.34 -15.87
N LYS A 33 -0.68 -29.95 -15.05
CA LYS A 33 -2.15 -29.76 -15.03
C LYS A 33 -2.42 -28.33 -14.55
N THR A 34 -2.07 -27.34 -15.37
CA THR A 34 -2.20 -25.91 -15.05
C THR A 34 -3.52 -25.40 -15.60
N GLU A 35 -4.12 -24.46 -14.89
CA GLU A 35 -5.24 -23.67 -15.37
C GLU A 35 -4.93 -23.08 -16.76
N ASP A 36 -5.89 -23.05 -17.67
CA ASP A 36 -5.70 -22.57 -19.05
C ASP A 36 -5.06 -21.17 -19.12
N SER A 37 -5.38 -20.30 -18.16
CA SER A 37 -4.81 -18.94 -18.05
C SER A 37 -3.29 -18.92 -17.82
N LEU A 38 -2.76 -19.80 -16.95
CA LEU A 38 -1.32 -19.88 -16.71
C LEU A 38 -0.58 -20.41 -17.94
N ARG A 39 -1.19 -21.34 -18.67
CA ARG A 39 -0.61 -21.88 -19.91
C ARG A 39 -0.51 -20.82 -21.01
N ILE A 40 -1.51 -19.96 -21.15
CA ILE A 40 -1.49 -18.82 -22.10
C ILE A 40 -0.33 -17.87 -21.72
N TYR A 41 -0.24 -17.50 -20.44
CA TYR A 41 0.81 -16.62 -19.94
C TYR A 41 2.22 -17.21 -20.20
N LEU A 42 2.44 -18.50 -19.92
CA LEU A 42 3.73 -19.16 -20.17
C LEU A 42 4.09 -19.12 -21.67
N ASN A 43 3.13 -19.38 -22.56
CA ASN A 43 3.35 -19.30 -24.00
C ASN A 43 3.74 -17.89 -24.47
N GLU A 44 3.10 -16.86 -23.91
CA GLU A 44 3.44 -15.46 -24.23
C GLU A 44 4.86 -15.10 -23.76
N VAL A 45 5.25 -15.53 -22.57
CA VAL A 45 6.57 -15.27 -22.00
C VAL A 45 7.69 -15.89 -22.86
N PHE A 46 7.45 -17.06 -23.46
CA PHE A 46 8.44 -17.72 -24.32
C PHE A 46 8.61 -17.04 -25.69
N ASN A 47 7.76 -16.12 -26.08
CA ASN A 47 7.92 -15.36 -27.33
C ASN A 47 8.90 -14.18 -27.20
N TYR A 48 9.23 -13.75 -26.01
CA TYR A 48 10.18 -12.64 -25.81
C TYR A 48 11.63 -13.10 -25.97
N LYS A 49 12.44 -12.28 -26.66
CA LYS A 49 13.86 -12.53 -26.83
C LYS A 49 14.63 -12.27 -25.54
N LEU A 50 15.64 -13.10 -25.29
CA LEU A 50 16.59 -12.86 -24.20
C LEU A 50 17.53 -11.70 -24.55
N LEU A 51 17.86 -10.87 -23.58
CA LEU A 51 18.79 -9.75 -23.75
C LEU A 51 20.23 -10.21 -23.53
N THR A 52 21.12 -9.66 -24.35
CA THR A 52 22.56 -9.75 -24.12
C THR A 52 23.00 -8.67 -23.11
N ARG A 53 24.20 -8.79 -22.55
CA ARG A 53 24.77 -7.75 -21.67
C ARG A 53 24.86 -6.40 -22.36
N GLU A 54 25.16 -6.39 -23.67
CA GLU A 54 25.25 -5.17 -24.48
C GLU A 54 23.86 -4.50 -24.62
N ASP A 55 22.81 -5.31 -24.78
CA ASP A 55 21.43 -4.81 -24.81
C ASP A 55 20.99 -4.19 -23.47
N GLU A 56 21.37 -4.82 -22.34
CA GLU A 56 21.10 -4.25 -21.01
C GLU A 56 21.74 -2.87 -20.82
N VAL A 57 22.99 -2.73 -21.28
CA VAL A 57 23.72 -1.44 -21.26
C VAL A 57 23.07 -0.43 -22.22
N ARG A 58 22.67 -0.85 -23.41
CA ARG A 58 21.96 0.00 -24.38
C ARG A 58 20.67 0.54 -23.80
N ILE A 59 19.85 -0.33 -23.21
CA ILE A 59 18.59 0.03 -22.56
C ILE A 59 18.86 1.00 -21.41
N GLY A 60 19.85 0.73 -20.56
CA GLY A 60 20.24 1.59 -19.45
C GLY A 60 20.65 3.00 -19.91
N LYS A 61 21.45 3.09 -20.98
CA LYS A 61 21.83 4.38 -21.59
C LYS A 61 20.63 5.11 -22.17
N THR A 62 19.73 4.40 -22.88
CA THR A 62 18.51 5.00 -23.42
C THR A 62 17.64 5.60 -22.32
N ILE A 63 17.50 4.92 -21.17
CA ILE A 63 16.77 5.46 -20.02
C ILE A 63 17.46 6.73 -19.51
N GLU A 64 18.78 6.69 -19.31
CA GLU A 64 19.55 7.83 -18.82
C GLU A 64 19.47 9.04 -19.75
N GLU A 65 19.62 8.85 -21.07
CA GLU A 65 19.53 9.92 -22.07
C GLU A 65 18.14 10.58 -22.05
N ASN A 66 17.08 9.79 -21.99
CA ASN A 66 15.72 10.34 -21.91
C ASN A 66 15.44 11.02 -20.55
N GLU A 67 15.96 10.52 -19.43
CA GLU A 67 15.89 11.22 -18.14
C GLU A 67 16.61 12.58 -18.21
N LYS A 68 17.78 12.66 -18.89
CA LYS A 68 18.49 13.93 -19.13
C LYS A 68 17.68 14.91 -19.97
N ILE A 69 17.00 14.44 -21.01
CA ILE A 69 16.12 15.28 -21.83
C ILE A 69 15.00 15.88 -20.96
N ILE A 70 14.34 15.06 -20.13
CA ILE A 70 13.27 15.55 -19.24
C ILE A 70 13.79 16.63 -18.28
N LEU A 71 14.94 16.39 -17.65
CA LEU A 71 15.54 17.38 -16.76
C LEU A 71 15.94 18.67 -17.49
N LYS A 72 16.57 18.55 -18.67
CA LYS A 72 17.00 19.69 -19.48
C LYS A 72 15.82 20.55 -19.87
N GLU A 73 14.77 19.95 -20.45
CA GLU A 73 13.57 20.66 -20.86
C GLU A 73 12.83 21.28 -19.66
N SER A 74 12.73 20.54 -18.54
CA SER A 74 12.10 21.10 -17.34
C SER A 74 12.87 22.26 -16.76
N LEU A 75 14.21 22.16 -16.62
CA LEU A 75 15.05 23.22 -16.06
C LEU A 75 15.35 24.36 -17.05
N SER A 76 14.85 24.29 -18.30
CA SER A 76 14.90 25.42 -19.24
C SER A 76 14.04 26.60 -18.77
N TYR A 77 13.03 26.34 -17.91
CA TYR A 77 12.11 27.34 -17.37
C TYR A 77 12.54 27.79 -15.98
N ILE A 78 12.66 29.10 -15.77
CA ILE A 78 13.07 29.71 -14.49
C ILE A 78 12.13 29.30 -13.36
N THR A 79 10.85 29.23 -13.63
CA THR A 79 9.82 28.79 -12.65
C THR A 79 10.06 27.37 -12.16
N GLN A 80 10.48 26.46 -13.03
CA GLN A 80 10.79 25.08 -12.66
C GLN A 80 12.11 24.99 -11.88
N VAL A 81 13.07 25.84 -12.16
CA VAL A 81 14.31 25.98 -11.36
C VAL A 81 13.98 26.43 -9.94
N MET A 82 13.11 27.45 -9.78
CA MET A 82 12.62 27.92 -8.46
C MET A 82 11.87 26.81 -7.71
N LYS A 83 11.03 26.08 -8.42
CA LYS A 83 10.28 24.94 -7.85
C LYS A 83 11.24 23.85 -7.37
N PHE A 84 12.23 23.49 -8.17
CA PHE A 84 13.22 22.50 -7.78
C PHE A 84 14.03 22.95 -6.54
N TYR A 85 14.42 24.21 -6.51
CA TYR A 85 15.10 24.78 -5.34
C TYR A 85 14.23 24.70 -4.07
N SER A 86 12.96 25.09 -4.17
CA SER A 86 12.01 24.99 -3.05
C SER A 86 11.77 23.55 -2.59
N LEU A 87 11.71 22.64 -3.55
CA LEU A 87 11.58 21.20 -3.30
C LEU A 87 12.79 20.64 -2.55
N LEU A 88 14.01 21.03 -2.92
CA LEU A 88 15.22 20.62 -2.20
C LEU A 88 15.22 21.09 -0.74
N ILE A 89 14.79 22.33 -0.49
CA ILE A 89 14.65 22.85 0.88
C ILE A 89 13.64 22.02 1.69
N LYS A 90 12.51 21.66 1.07
CA LYS A 90 11.48 20.84 1.69
C LYS A 90 11.99 19.42 2.00
N VAL A 91 12.68 18.81 1.04
CA VAL A 91 13.29 17.46 1.17
C VAL A 91 14.31 17.44 2.29
N GLU A 92 15.11 18.49 2.43
CA GLU A 92 16.08 18.64 3.51
C GLU A 92 15.40 18.75 4.88
N ARG A 93 14.37 19.59 5.02
CA ARG A 93 13.61 19.74 6.28
C ARG A 93 12.91 18.47 6.72
N GLU A 94 12.28 17.77 5.77
CA GLU A 94 11.50 16.56 6.03
C GLU A 94 12.35 15.28 6.03
N ASN A 95 13.62 15.36 5.68
CA ASN A 95 14.55 14.23 5.49
C ASN A 95 13.99 13.13 4.55
N LYS A 96 13.29 13.53 3.49
CA LYS A 96 12.63 12.60 2.53
C LYS A 96 13.43 12.42 1.23
N PHE A 97 14.74 12.26 1.33
CA PHE A 97 15.61 12.10 0.14
C PHE A 97 15.29 10.84 -0.67
N SER A 98 14.90 9.73 0.01
CA SER A 98 14.57 8.46 -0.63
C SER A 98 13.40 8.53 -1.62
N LYS A 99 12.55 9.55 -1.52
CA LYS A 99 11.45 9.77 -2.45
C LYS A 99 11.93 10.27 -3.81
N TYR A 100 12.96 11.12 -3.84
CA TYR A 100 13.39 11.83 -5.04
C TYR A 100 14.70 11.35 -5.63
N PHE A 101 15.52 10.62 -4.84
CA PHE A 101 16.82 10.12 -5.25
C PHE A 101 17.00 8.64 -4.93
N LYS A 102 17.42 7.84 -5.90
CA LYS A 102 17.51 6.37 -5.80
C LYS A 102 18.63 5.92 -4.87
N ASP A 103 19.81 6.52 -4.99
CA ASP A 103 21.03 6.14 -4.26
C ASP A 103 21.38 7.11 -3.12
N TYR A 104 20.37 7.74 -2.51
CA TYR A 104 20.56 8.70 -1.41
C TYR A 104 21.36 8.13 -0.21
N GLU A 105 21.36 6.80 -0.05
CA GLU A 105 22.14 6.12 1.01
C GLU A 105 23.64 6.40 0.89
N ILE A 106 24.15 6.69 -0.31
CA ILE A 106 25.55 7.07 -0.55
C ILE A 106 25.87 8.39 0.18
N LEU A 107 24.91 9.31 0.19
CA LEU A 107 25.04 10.61 0.86
C LEU A 107 24.79 10.50 2.38
N GLU A 108 23.93 9.59 2.82
CA GLU A 108 23.63 9.42 4.25
C GLU A 108 24.81 8.85 5.06
N ARG A 109 25.67 8.06 4.41
CA ARG A 109 26.86 7.48 5.06
C ARG A 109 27.87 8.53 5.50
N ASN A 110 27.89 9.70 4.85
CA ASN A 110 28.78 10.80 5.20
C ASN A 110 27.99 12.13 5.21
N LYS A 111 27.74 12.65 6.43
CA LYS A 111 26.98 13.89 6.61
C LYS A 111 27.63 15.11 5.94
N GLU A 112 28.98 15.17 5.93
CA GLU A 112 29.72 16.27 5.31
C GLU A 112 29.52 16.27 3.79
N LYS A 113 29.67 15.12 3.13
CA LYS A 113 29.41 14.99 1.70
C LYS A 113 27.97 15.34 1.31
N LYS A 114 27.00 14.97 2.17
CA LYS A 114 25.59 15.31 1.97
C LYS A 114 25.37 16.82 1.96
N THR A 115 25.97 17.51 2.92
CA THR A 115 25.84 18.98 3.03
C THR A 115 26.57 19.70 1.89
N GLU A 116 27.75 19.24 1.51
CA GLU A 116 28.52 19.76 0.37
C GLU A 116 27.72 19.60 -0.94
N TRP A 117 27.26 18.40 -1.24
CA TRP A 117 26.44 18.10 -2.42
C TRP A 117 25.19 18.97 -2.49
N LEU A 118 24.45 19.13 -1.38
CA LEU A 118 23.25 19.97 -1.31
C LEU A 118 23.58 21.45 -1.54
N ASN A 119 24.66 21.95 -0.95
CA ASN A 119 25.04 23.35 -1.09
C ASN A 119 25.52 23.62 -2.51
N GLU A 120 26.26 22.71 -3.11
CA GLU A 120 26.72 22.83 -4.50
C GLU A 120 25.52 22.79 -5.48
N LEU A 121 24.58 21.87 -5.29
CA LEU A 121 23.36 21.79 -6.14
C LEU A 121 22.52 23.06 -5.98
N LYS A 122 22.34 23.58 -4.76
CA LYS A 122 21.63 24.83 -4.52
C LYS A 122 22.33 26.03 -5.15
N ALA A 123 23.65 26.10 -5.04
CA ALA A 123 24.44 27.18 -5.65
C ALA A 123 24.31 27.17 -7.20
N CYS A 124 24.40 26.00 -7.84
CA CYS A 124 24.19 25.88 -9.29
C CYS A 124 22.77 26.30 -9.72
N LEU A 125 21.75 25.96 -8.91
CA LEU A 125 20.36 26.39 -9.19
C LEU A 125 20.18 27.90 -9.01
N LEU A 126 20.83 28.52 -8.02
CA LEU A 126 20.80 29.98 -7.84
C LEU A 126 21.52 30.68 -8.98
N ASN A 127 22.66 30.17 -9.45
CA ASN A 127 23.35 30.71 -10.61
C ASN A 127 22.48 30.71 -11.86
N LEU A 128 21.64 29.65 -12.06
CA LEU A 128 20.68 29.61 -13.17
C LEU A 128 19.56 30.67 -13.05
N LEU A 129 19.27 31.13 -11.84
CA LEU A 129 18.25 32.18 -11.60
C LEU A 129 18.81 33.60 -11.82
N ASP A 130 20.10 33.80 -11.54
CA ASP A 130 20.77 35.13 -11.61
C ASP A 130 21.29 35.47 -13.02
N GLU A 131 21.36 34.49 -13.93
CA GLU A 131 21.87 34.71 -15.29
C GLU A 131 20.85 35.40 -16.20
N ASN A 132 21.21 36.59 -16.69
CA ASN A 132 20.52 37.26 -17.78
C ASN A 132 20.60 36.43 -19.08
N GLU A 133 19.55 36.45 -19.90
CA GLU A 133 19.38 35.63 -21.13
C GLU A 133 20.51 35.71 -22.15
N GLU A 134 21.45 36.64 -22.00
CA GLU A 134 22.55 36.89 -22.96
C GLU A 134 23.68 35.86 -22.96
N ASN A 135 23.81 35.02 -21.91
CA ASN A 135 24.92 34.04 -21.76
C ASN A 135 24.48 32.57 -21.91
N LYS A 136 23.94 32.17 -23.07
CA LYS A 136 23.52 30.78 -23.33
C LYS A 136 24.61 29.73 -23.06
N GLY A 137 25.89 30.03 -23.35
CA GLY A 137 26.99 29.08 -23.11
C GLY A 137 27.32 28.85 -21.63
N GLN A 138 27.00 29.78 -20.77
CA GLN A 138 27.21 29.66 -19.31
C GLN A 138 26.10 28.86 -18.68
N ARG A 139 24.85 29.07 -19.13
CA ARG A 139 23.68 28.30 -18.72
C ARG A 139 23.79 26.81 -19.06
N GLU A 140 24.31 26.45 -20.24
CA GLU A 140 24.54 25.05 -20.59
C GLU A 140 25.55 24.38 -19.66
N LYS A 141 26.65 25.07 -19.30
CA LYS A 141 27.66 24.55 -18.36
C LYS A 141 27.08 24.33 -16.96
N GLU A 142 26.25 25.26 -16.46
CA GLU A 142 25.60 25.08 -15.15
C GLU A 142 24.58 23.93 -15.17
N LEU A 143 23.82 23.78 -16.25
CA LEU A 143 22.93 22.63 -16.44
C LEU A 143 23.71 21.30 -16.45
N GLU A 144 24.87 21.23 -17.12
CA GLU A 144 25.70 20.03 -17.10
C GLU A 144 26.22 19.70 -15.68
N LYS A 145 26.61 20.70 -14.90
CA LYS A 145 26.99 20.48 -13.50
C LYS A 145 25.83 19.93 -12.68
N ILE A 146 24.65 20.52 -12.81
CA ILE A 146 23.43 20.05 -12.14
C ILE A 146 23.12 18.61 -12.54
N PHE A 147 23.24 18.26 -13.82
CA PHE A 147 23.06 16.88 -14.27
C PHE A 147 24.05 15.94 -13.61
N ASN A 148 25.34 16.29 -13.59
CA ASN A 148 26.34 15.43 -12.96
C ASN A 148 26.06 15.22 -11.48
N LEU A 149 25.70 16.27 -10.75
CA LEU A 149 25.31 16.18 -9.34
C LEU A 149 24.07 15.32 -9.11
N ILE A 150 23.02 15.48 -9.91
CA ILE A 150 21.80 14.67 -9.81
C ILE A 150 22.09 13.21 -10.15
N TYR A 151 22.97 12.96 -11.13
CA TYR A 151 23.33 11.61 -11.58
C TYR A 151 24.29 10.86 -10.66
N GLU A 152 24.95 11.52 -9.73
CA GLU A 152 25.64 10.84 -8.62
C GLU A 152 24.66 10.04 -7.74
N VAL A 153 23.45 10.56 -7.58
CA VAL A 153 22.42 9.99 -6.65
C VAL A 153 21.22 9.42 -7.43
N ARG A 154 21.20 9.55 -8.71
CA ARG A 154 20.16 9.16 -9.67
C ARG A 154 18.74 9.64 -9.31
N PRO A 155 18.05 10.34 -10.22
CA PRO A 155 16.70 10.81 -9.98
C PRO A 155 15.71 9.64 -9.92
N THR A 156 14.65 9.80 -9.11
CA THR A 156 13.49 8.90 -9.17
C THR A 156 12.50 9.38 -10.23
N LYS A 157 11.54 8.53 -10.54
CA LYS A 157 10.43 8.88 -11.42
C LYS A 157 9.61 10.04 -10.83
N GLU A 158 9.41 10.05 -9.52
CA GLU A 158 8.67 11.08 -8.79
C GLU A 158 9.30 12.47 -8.94
N LEU A 159 10.63 12.57 -8.94
CA LEU A 159 11.32 13.84 -9.19
C LEU A 159 11.06 14.36 -10.60
N LEU A 160 11.20 13.48 -11.59
CA LEU A 160 10.99 13.84 -13.00
C LEU A 160 9.53 14.25 -13.27
N GLU A 161 8.57 13.52 -12.71
CA GLU A 161 7.15 13.84 -12.81
C GLU A 161 6.82 15.16 -12.12
N GLU A 162 7.36 15.42 -10.93
CA GLU A 162 7.10 16.65 -10.18
C GLU A 162 7.66 17.90 -10.87
N LEU A 163 8.81 17.77 -11.55
CA LEU A 163 9.40 18.87 -12.32
C LEU A 163 8.70 19.10 -13.66
N SER A 164 8.14 18.06 -14.28
CA SER A 164 7.54 18.17 -15.63
C SER A 164 6.02 18.35 -15.61
N CYS A 165 5.32 18.07 -14.49
CA CYS A 165 3.86 18.00 -14.45
C CYS A 165 3.19 19.32 -14.90
N GLU A 166 3.71 20.48 -14.48
CA GLU A 166 3.12 21.78 -14.84
C GLU A 166 3.26 22.10 -16.34
N ILE A 167 4.40 21.69 -16.94
CA ILE A 167 4.65 21.84 -18.39
C ILE A 167 3.69 20.95 -19.20
N LEU A 168 3.49 19.71 -18.75
CA LEU A 168 2.56 18.77 -19.38
C LEU A 168 1.09 19.20 -19.21
N ASP A 169 0.74 19.75 -18.06
CA ASP A 169 -0.60 20.28 -17.83
C ASP A 169 -0.87 21.55 -18.64
N ALA A 170 0.15 22.42 -18.82
CA ALA A 170 0.08 23.55 -19.74
C ALA A 170 -0.16 23.10 -21.19
N GLN A 171 0.51 22.04 -21.64
CA GLN A 171 0.29 21.46 -22.96
C GLN A 171 -1.15 20.95 -23.14
N LYS A 172 -1.69 20.23 -22.16
CA LYS A 172 -3.09 19.75 -22.22
C LYS A 172 -4.07 20.92 -22.38
N LEU A 173 -3.87 22.00 -21.62
CA LEU A 173 -4.70 23.21 -21.74
C LEU A 173 -4.55 23.89 -23.10
N LEU A 174 -3.33 23.89 -23.69
CA LEU A 174 -3.12 24.37 -25.04
C LEU A 174 -3.90 23.53 -26.07
N TYR A 175 -3.89 22.20 -25.95
CA TYR A 175 -4.68 21.34 -26.81
C TYR A 175 -6.18 21.51 -26.64
N GLU A 176 -6.67 21.59 -25.40
CA GLU A 176 -8.09 21.86 -25.12
C GLU A 176 -8.53 23.20 -25.71
N PHE A 177 -7.70 24.22 -25.57
CA PHE A 177 -7.98 25.56 -26.15
C PHE A 177 -7.98 25.53 -27.68
N SER A 178 -7.03 24.84 -28.31
CA SER A 178 -7.00 24.73 -29.78
C SER A 178 -8.23 23.96 -30.30
N PHE A 179 -8.62 22.88 -29.65
CA PHE A 179 -9.80 22.10 -30.00
C PHE A 179 -11.12 22.91 -29.85
N LEU A 180 -11.22 23.67 -28.77
CA LEU A 180 -12.34 24.59 -28.61
C LEU A 180 -12.33 25.72 -29.65
N LYS A 181 -11.15 26.25 -29.98
CA LYS A 181 -11.01 27.25 -31.05
C LYS A 181 -11.50 26.67 -32.39
N GLU A 182 -11.18 25.45 -32.73
CA GLU A 182 -11.68 24.78 -33.94
C GLU A 182 -13.20 24.61 -33.93
N LYS A 183 -13.77 24.13 -32.82
CA LYS A 183 -15.24 24.05 -32.65
C LYS A 183 -15.93 25.41 -32.80
N PHE A 184 -15.34 26.47 -32.24
CA PHE A 184 -15.80 27.83 -32.42
C PHE A 184 -15.76 28.22 -33.89
N MET A 185 -14.62 28.02 -34.56
CA MET A 185 -14.47 28.36 -35.96
C MET A 185 -15.51 27.67 -36.85
N GLN A 186 -15.82 26.39 -36.59
CA GLN A 186 -16.87 25.69 -37.33
C GLN A 186 -18.26 26.32 -37.10
N LYS A 187 -18.64 26.57 -35.84
CA LYS A 187 -19.93 27.16 -35.51
C LYS A 187 -20.06 28.62 -35.96
N PHE A 188 -18.99 29.41 -35.84
CA PHE A 188 -19.01 30.80 -36.35
C PHE A 188 -19.12 30.84 -37.87
N LYS A 189 -18.57 29.89 -38.63
CA LYS A 189 -18.80 29.74 -40.07
C LYS A 189 -20.28 29.51 -40.39
N GLU A 190 -20.98 28.67 -39.61
CA GLU A 190 -22.43 28.46 -39.76
C GLU A 190 -23.22 29.77 -39.59
N PHE A 191 -22.79 30.62 -38.67
CA PHE A 191 -23.44 31.92 -38.41
C PHE A 191 -22.88 33.11 -39.24
N LYS A 192 -21.95 32.83 -40.18
CA LYS A 192 -21.26 33.86 -40.98
C LYS A 192 -20.58 34.94 -40.13
N ILE A 193 -20.04 34.62 -38.99
CA ILE A 193 -19.31 35.48 -38.09
C ILE A 193 -17.82 35.24 -38.27
N ASP A 194 -17.03 36.31 -38.44
CA ASP A 194 -15.58 36.27 -38.52
C ASP A 194 -14.97 36.26 -37.08
N PHE A 195 -14.52 35.10 -36.65
CA PHE A 195 -14.00 34.91 -35.28
C PHE A 195 -12.66 35.65 -35.05
N GLU A 196 -11.78 35.69 -36.02
CA GLU A 196 -10.51 36.41 -35.91
C GLU A 196 -10.72 37.91 -35.79
N LYS A 197 -11.69 38.41 -36.53
CA LYS A 197 -12.11 39.82 -36.45
C LYS A 197 -12.74 40.14 -35.10
N TYR A 198 -13.49 39.20 -34.54
CA TYR A 198 -14.05 39.35 -33.19
C TYR A 198 -12.97 39.40 -32.11
N LEU A 199 -11.97 38.49 -32.17
CA LEU A 199 -10.86 38.45 -31.21
C LEU A 199 -9.99 39.74 -31.30
N SER A 200 -9.71 40.25 -32.49
CA SER A 200 -8.95 41.48 -32.69
C SER A 200 -9.67 42.73 -32.16
N LEU A 201 -11.00 42.69 -32.10
CA LEU A 201 -11.85 43.80 -31.59
C LEU A 201 -12.04 43.76 -30.07
N ASN A 202 -11.75 42.64 -29.42
CA ASN A 202 -11.96 42.44 -27.98
C ASN A 202 -11.10 43.39 -27.10
N GLY A 203 -9.95 43.84 -27.63
CA GLY A 203 -9.11 44.87 -26.98
C GLY A 203 -9.66 46.29 -27.04
N LYS A 204 -10.71 46.57 -27.88
CA LYS A 204 -11.28 47.92 -28.11
C LYS A 204 -12.78 47.93 -27.81
N LYS A 205 -13.16 47.53 -26.59
CA LYS A 205 -14.51 47.15 -26.17
C LYS A 205 -15.62 48.20 -26.37
N GLU A 206 -15.34 49.49 -26.36
CA GLU A 206 -16.40 50.48 -26.15
C GLU A 206 -16.94 51.20 -27.40
N LYS A 207 -16.37 51.06 -28.60
CA LYS A 207 -16.77 51.86 -29.76
C LYS A 207 -17.10 51.12 -31.07
N ASN A 208 -17.11 49.80 -31.10
CA ASN A 208 -17.27 49.07 -32.38
C ASN A 208 -18.66 48.47 -32.55
N LYS A 209 -19.50 49.05 -33.41
CA LYS A 209 -20.87 48.55 -33.72
C LYS A 209 -20.90 47.09 -34.18
N THR A 210 -19.83 46.64 -34.79
CA THR A 210 -19.66 45.25 -35.25
C THR A 210 -19.49 44.27 -34.06
N TYR A 211 -18.68 44.65 -33.07
CA TYR A 211 -18.48 43.87 -31.84
C TYR A 211 -19.82 43.70 -31.08
N LEU A 212 -20.59 44.75 -30.90
CA LEU A 212 -21.89 44.71 -30.22
C LEU A 212 -22.93 43.84 -30.95
N LYS A 213 -22.90 43.80 -32.30
CA LYS A 213 -23.78 42.91 -33.07
C LYS A 213 -23.42 41.43 -32.89
N ILE A 214 -22.12 41.12 -32.91
CA ILE A 214 -21.61 39.74 -32.70
C ILE A 214 -21.93 39.31 -31.28
N GLN A 215 -21.73 40.14 -30.28
CA GLN A 215 -22.03 39.84 -28.90
C GLN A 215 -23.51 39.55 -28.67
N LYS A 216 -24.43 40.32 -29.26
CA LYS A 216 -25.88 40.06 -29.20
C LYS A 216 -26.25 38.72 -29.85
N GLN A 217 -25.59 38.33 -30.94
CA GLN A 217 -25.82 37.06 -31.60
C GLN A 217 -25.31 35.88 -30.75
N ILE A 218 -24.19 36.03 -30.02
CA ILE A 218 -23.66 35.04 -29.07
C ILE A 218 -24.61 34.90 -27.87
N GLU A 219 -25.11 36.01 -27.34
CA GLU A 219 -26.04 36.02 -26.20
C GLU A 219 -27.41 35.43 -26.52
N SER A 220 -27.87 35.56 -27.77
CA SER A 220 -29.16 35.02 -28.22
C SER A 220 -29.13 33.50 -28.47
N ASN A 221 -27.95 32.89 -28.61
CA ASN A 221 -27.79 31.46 -28.90
C ASN A 221 -27.15 30.73 -27.71
N GLY A 222 -27.95 29.92 -26.99
CA GLY A 222 -27.52 29.23 -25.76
C GLY A 222 -26.28 28.37 -25.92
N THR A 223 -26.12 27.68 -27.07
CA THR A 223 -24.96 26.80 -27.34
C THR A 223 -23.68 27.61 -27.60
N LEU A 224 -23.77 28.71 -28.34
CA LEU A 224 -22.65 29.64 -28.59
C LEU A 224 -22.23 30.34 -27.29
N ARG A 225 -23.18 30.72 -26.43
CA ARG A 225 -22.91 31.34 -25.14
C ARG A 225 -22.16 30.39 -24.20
N GLN A 226 -22.57 29.15 -24.10
CA GLN A 226 -21.87 28.15 -23.28
C GLN A 226 -20.42 27.95 -23.75
N LEU A 227 -20.23 27.68 -25.03
CA LEU A 227 -18.88 27.51 -25.61
C LEU A 227 -18.02 28.74 -25.35
N PHE A 228 -18.59 29.97 -25.54
CA PHE A 228 -17.86 31.19 -25.28
C PHE A 228 -17.41 31.34 -23.83
N LEU A 229 -18.27 31.04 -22.86
CA LEU A 229 -17.92 31.04 -21.43
C LEU A 229 -16.85 30.02 -21.08
N GLU A 230 -16.90 28.82 -21.68
CA GLU A 230 -15.88 27.83 -21.53
C GLU A 230 -14.54 28.28 -22.12
N GLY A 231 -14.58 28.85 -23.33
CA GLY A 231 -13.39 29.39 -23.98
C GLY A 231 -12.74 30.55 -23.22
N GLU A 232 -13.53 31.48 -22.66
CA GLU A 232 -12.98 32.52 -21.79
C GLU A 232 -12.35 32.02 -20.52
N LYS A 233 -12.94 31.01 -19.87
CA LYS A 233 -12.37 30.40 -18.67
C LYS A 233 -11.03 29.73 -18.99
N LEU A 234 -10.99 28.95 -20.07
CA LEU A 234 -9.75 28.29 -20.51
C LEU A 234 -8.70 29.29 -20.93
N LYS A 235 -9.07 30.34 -21.66
CA LYS A 235 -8.15 31.41 -22.05
C LYS A 235 -7.51 32.10 -20.84
N ARG A 236 -8.29 32.46 -19.82
CA ARG A 236 -7.76 33.06 -18.59
C ARG A 236 -6.78 32.11 -17.87
N ARG A 237 -7.09 30.79 -17.82
CA ARG A 237 -6.16 29.80 -17.25
C ARG A 237 -4.90 29.66 -18.07
N LEU A 238 -5.02 29.69 -19.39
CA LEU A 238 -3.89 29.65 -20.31
C LEU A 238 -3.01 30.90 -20.17
N ASP A 239 -3.60 32.09 -20.17
CA ASP A 239 -2.87 33.35 -20.00
C ASP A 239 -2.09 33.34 -18.66
N LEU A 240 -2.70 32.88 -17.56
CA LEU A 240 -2.01 32.76 -16.27
C LEU A 240 -0.83 31.78 -16.31
N ILE A 241 -0.96 30.69 -17.06
CA ILE A 241 0.11 29.71 -17.20
C ILE A 241 1.24 30.24 -18.10
N LEU A 242 0.90 30.89 -19.20
CA LEU A 242 1.88 31.52 -20.08
C LEU A 242 2.63 32.65 -19.39
N ASP A 243 1.93 33.49 -18.62
CA ASP A 243 2.57 34.49 -17.76
C ASP A 243 3.48 33.89 -16.71
N TYR A 244 3.09 32.73 -16.15
CA TYR A 244 3.92 31.97 -15.18
C TYR A 244 5.20 31.44 -15.80
N PHE A 245 5.16 30.95 -17.03
CA PHE A 245 6.36 30.42 -17.71
C PHE A 245 7.17 31.50 -18.41
N GLY A 246 6.56 32.66 -18.72
CA GLY A 246 7.20 33.79 -19.41
C GLY A 246 7.67 33.50 -20.83
N GLU A 247 7.11 32.49 -21.50
CA GLU A 247 7.59 31.98 -22.77
C GLU A 247 6.48 31.85 -23.82
N ASP A 248 6.90 31.75 -25.11
CA ASP A 248 5.97 31.53 -26.21
C ASP A 248 5.24 30.19 -26.13
N PRO A 249 3.93 30.14 -26.45
CA PRO A 249 3.14 28.93 -26.45
C PRO A 249 3.72 27.78 -27.31
N GLU A 250 4.38 28.13 -28.42
CA GLU A 250 5.00 27.13 -29.30
C GLU A 250 6.22 26.47 -28.66
N LYS A 251 7.05 27.22 -27.96
CA LYS A 251 8.21 26.70 -27.25
C LYS A 251 7.77 25.75 -26.14
N LEU A 252 6.77 26.18 -25.34
CA LEU A 252 6.19 25.35 -24.27
C LEU A 252 5.60 24.03 -24.81
N LYS A 253 4.92 24.11 -25.96
CA LYS A 253 4.38 22.92 -26.64
C LYS A 253 5.47 21.96 -27.07
N ASN A 254 6.54 22.48 -27.70
CA ASN A 254 7.66 21.66 -28.17
C ASN A 254 8.39 20.97 -27.01
N SER A 255 8.69 21.71 -25.93
CA SER A 255 9.31 21.12 -24.73
C SER A 255 8.43 20.07 -24.08
N ALA A 256 7.13 20.28 -24.00
CA ALA A 256 6.18 19.30 -23.47
C ALA A 256 6.10 18.04 -24.35
N GLU A 257 6.10 18.19 -25.69
CA GLU A 257 6.15 17.05 -26.63
C GLU A 257 7.45 16.24 -26.50
N GLU A 258 8.60 16.89 -26.30
CA GLU A 258 9.87 16.20 -26.06
C GLU A 258 9.86 15.46 -24.74
N ILE A 259 9.35 16.07 -23.67
CA ILE A 259 9.17 15.42 -22.36
C ILE A 259 8.26 14.19 -22.49
N GLU A 260 7.12 14.30 -23.17
CA GLU A 260 6.19 13.19 -23.36
C GLU A 260 6.81 12.04 -24.15
N ARG A 261 7.55 12.37 -25.22
CA ARG A 261 8.33 11.38 -26.01
C ARG A 261 9.38 10.69 -25.15
N ALA A 262 10.10 11.44 -24.33
CA ALA A 262 11.11 10.91 -23.43
C ALA A 262 10.51 9.95 -22.40
N PHE A 263 9.40 10.30 -21.75
CA PHE A 263 8.68 9.38 -20.85
C PHE A 263 8.21 8.11 -21.56
N LYS A 264 7.69 8.23 -22.79
CA LYS A 264 7.26 7.07 -23.58
C LYS A 264 8.43 6.17 -23.94
N ASN A 265 9.60 6.73 -24.27
CA ASN A 265 10.81 5.97 -24.55
C ASN A 265 11.33 5.26 -23.29
N ILE A 266 11.36 5.94 -22.13
CA ILE A 266 11.72 5.32 -20.85
C ILE A 266 10.80 4.16 -20.55
N LYS A 267 9.49 4.34 -20.73
CA LYS A 267 8.50 3.29 -20.50
C LYS A 267 8.74 2.07 -21.39
N LYS A 268 8.93 2.29 -22.70
CA LYS A 268 9.24 1.21 -23.65
C LYS A 268 10.54 0.48 -23.32
N ALA A 269 11.60 1.21 -22.95
CA ALA A 269 12.88 0.63 -22.57
C ALA A 269 12.75 -0.23 -21.29
N LYS A 270 12.00 0.24 -20.29
CA LYS A 270 11.69 -0.56 -19.08
C LYS A 270 10.83 -1.78 -19.40
N GLU A 271 9.84 -1.66 -20.28
CA GLU A 271 8.99 -2.78 -20.72
C GLU A 271 9.84 -3.84 -21.47
N GLU A 272 10.76 -3.44 -22.33
CA GLU A 272 11.70 -4.35 -23.01
C GLU A 272 12.54 -5.14 -21.98
N LEU A 273 13.09 -4.45 -20.97
CA LEU A 273 13.89 -5.08 -19.92
C LEU A 273 13.06 -6.03 -19.05
N VAL A 274 11.81 -5.68 -18.71
CA VAL A 274 10.89 -6.55 -17.96
C VAL A 274 10.55 -7.80 -18.76
N ASN A 275 10.03 -7.61 -19.99
CA ASN A 275 9.51 -8.71 -20.81
C ASN A 275 10.57 -9.77 -21.11
N SER A 276 11.79 -9.34 -21.38
CA SER A 276 12.92 -10.25 -21.66
C SER A 276 13.38 -11.05 -20.42
N ASN A 277 13.01 -10.63 -19.21
CA ASN A 277 13.40 -11.28 -17.96
C ASN A 277 12.25 -12.03 -17.23
N LEU A 278 11.08 -12.15 -17.85
CA LEU A 278 9.95 -12.87 -17.26
C LEU A 278 10.25 -14.36 -17.03
N ARG A 279 11.07 -14.99 -17.91
CA ARG A 279 11.51 -16.39 -17.74
C ARG A 279 12.27 -16.62 -16.43
N LEU A 280 13.08 -15.63 -16.00
CA LEU A 280 13.81 -15.70 -14.74
C LEU A 280 12.86 -15.83 -13.54
N ILE A 281 11.73 -15.13 -13.56
CA ILE A 281 10.72 -15.21 -12.50
C ILE A 281 10.14 -16.61 -12.40
N ILE A 282 9.78 -17.21 -13.54
CA ILE A 282 9.19 -18.55 -13.59
C ILE A 282 10.15 -19.58 -12.99
N SER A 283 11.45 -19.52 -13.34
CA SER A 283 12.47 -20.42 -12.82
C SER A 283 12.65 -20.30 -11.30
N ILE A 284 12.55 -19.08 -10.76
CA ILE A 284 12.64 -18.85 -9.32
C ILE A 284 11.34 -19.27 -8.62
N ALA A 285 10.16 -18.84 -9.12
CA ALA A 285 8.87 -19.13 -8.51
C ALA A 285 8.61 -20.64 -8.38
N ARG A 286 8.99 -21.44 -9.38
CA ARG A 286 8.89 -22.91 -9.33
C ARG A 286 9.59 -23.55 -8.12
N LYS A 287 10.74 -23.03 -7.72
CA LYS A 287 11.47 -23.53 -6.55
C LYS A 287 10.72 -23.26 -5.24
N TYR A 288 9.80 -22.31 -5.25
CA TYR A 288 8.98 -21.94 -4.10
C TYR A 288 7.56 -22.52 -4.14
N ALA A 289 7.09 -23.07 -5.25
CA ALA A 289 5.75 -23.65 -5.40
C ALA A 289 5.43 -24.77 -4.37
N PRO A 290 6.36 -25.68 -3.99
CA PRO A 290 6.08 -26.72 -3.01
C PRO A 290 5.75 -26.19 -1.60
N LYS A 291 5.82 -24.89 -1.39
CA LYS A 291 5.74 -24.22 -0.07
C LYS A 291 4.33 -23.77 0.33
N GLY A 292 3.30 -24.22 -0.41
CA GLY A 292 1.89 -24.04 -0.03
C GLY A 292 1.20 -22.81 -0.61
N ALA A 293 1.80 -22.17 -1.63
CA ALA A 293 1.16 -21.10 -2.40
C ALA A 293 0.97 -21.54 -3.86
N PHE A 294 -0.03 -20.96 -4.54
CA PHE A 294 -0.23 -21.21 -5.97
C PHE A 294 0.91 -20.61 -6.79
N LEU A 295 1.33 -21.34 -7.83
CA LEU A 295 2.42 -20.87 -8.70
C LEU A 295 2.09 -19.53 -9.39
N SER A 296 0.82 -19.30 -9.76
CA SER A 296 0.32 -18.04 -10.31
C SER A 296 0.64 -16.85 -9.40
N ASP A 297 0.38 -16.98 -8.10
CA ASP A 297 0.58 -15.92 -7.13
C ASP A 297 2.06 -15.64 -6.92
N LEU A 298 2.88 -16.70 -6.87
CA LEU A 298 4.33 -16.57 -6.76
C LEU A 298 4.94 -15.88 -7.98
N ILE A 299 4.41 -16.15 -9.18
CA ILE A 299 4.82 -15.46 -10.41
C ILE A 299 4.45 -13.99 -10.33
N GLN A 300 3.23 -13.63 -9.89
CA GLN A 300 2.82 -12.22 -9.79
C GLN A 300 3.65 -11.45 -8.77
N GLU A 301 3.93 -12.05 -7.61
CA GLU A 301 4.83 -11.45 -6.63
C GLU A 301 6.27 -11.33 -7.15
N GLY A 302 6.70 -12.31 -7.92
CA GLY A 302 7.97 -12.24 -8.67
C GLY A 302 8.00 -11.10 -9.68
N ASN A 303 6.90 -10.88 -10.42
CA ASN A 303 6.74 -9.75 -11.35
C ASN A 303 6.88 -8.41 -10.63
N ILE A 304 6.25 -8.25 -9.45
CA ILE A 304 6.40 -7.05 -8.62
C ILE A 304 7.87 -6.87 -8.19
N GLY A 305 8.55 -7.97 -7.84
CA GLY A 305 9.98 -7.96 -7.53
C GLY A 305 10.84 -7.51 -8.70
N LEU A 306 10.55 -8.03 -9.90
CA LEU A 306 11.26 -7.64 -11.13
C LEU A 306 11.06 -6.17 -11.45
N LEU A 307 9.85 -5.64 -11.34
CA LEU A 307 9.57 -4.21 -11.57
C LEU A 307 10.39 -3.32 -10.62
N LYS A 308 10.48 -3.68 -9.34
CA LYS A 308 11.33 -2.97 -8.36
C LYS A 308 12.82 -3.05 -8.74
N ALA A 309 13.27 -4.21 -9.26
CA ALA A 309 14.63 -4.37 -9.72
C ALA A 309 14.94 -3.45 -10.92
N VAL A 310 14.03 -3.37 -11.91
CA VAL A 310 14.18 -2.50 -13.09
C VAL A 310 14.27 -1.01 -12.69
N GLU A 311 13.48 -0.58 -11.70
CA GLU A 311 13.53 0.81 -11.24
C GLU A 311 14.85 1.19 -10.57
N LYS A 312 15.49 0.23 -9.88
CA LYS A 312 16.72 0.46 -9.12
C LYS A 312 18.00 0.01 -9.83
N PHE A 313 17.88 -0.70 -10.94
CA PHE A 313 19.03 -1.24 -11.67
C PHE A 313 19.99 -0.15 -12.12
N ASP A 314 21.29 -0.43 -12.00
CA ASP A 314 22.38 0.43 -12.46
C ASP A 314 23.38 -0.35 -13.28
N TYR A 315 23.32 -0.16 -14.60
CA TYR A 315 24.22 -0.82 -15.55
C TYR A 315 25.70 -0.42 -15.37
N ARG A 316 25.98 0.74 -14.76
CA ARG A 316 27.35 1.26 -14.52
C ARG A 316 28.13 0.39 -13.55
N LYS A 317 27.43 -0.33 -12.65
CA LYS A 317 28.05 -1.25 -11.69
C LYS A 317 28.63 -2.52 -12.32
N GLY A 318 28.39 -2.75 -13.61
CA GLY A 318 29.02 -3.81 -14.40
C GLY A 318 28.46 -5.23 -14.16
N PHE A 319 27.47 -5.41 -13.28
CA PHE A 319 26.81 -6.69 -13.05
C PHE A 319 25.67 -6.92 -14.05
N LYS A 320 25.40 -8.21 -14.38
CA LYS A 320 24.22 -8.57 -15.17
C LYS A 320 22.94 -8.23 -14.42
N PHE A 321 21.92 -7.82 -15.16
CA PHE A 321 20.60 -7.51 -14.58
C PHE A 321 20.01 -8.70 -13.82
N SER A 322 20.15 -9.92 -14.35
CA SER A 322 19.63 -11.14 -13.72
C SER A 322 20.17 -11.36 -12.30
N THR A 323 21.44 -11.06 -12.04
CA THR A 323 22.06 -11.17 -10.70
C THR A 323 21.37 -10.25 -9.69
N TYR A 324 21.08 -9.02 -10.09
CA TYR A 324 20.39 -8.05 -9.23
C TYR A 324 18.90 -8.36 -9.08
N ALA A 325 18.24 -8.70 -10.18
CA ALA A 325 16.80 -9.03 -10.21
C ALA A 325 16.47 -10.25 -9.35
N THR A 326 17.31 -11.28 -9.36
CA THR A 326 17.14 -12.50 -8.55
C THR A 326 16.95 -12.19 -7.07
N TRP A 327 17.72 -11.24 -6.54
CA TRP A 327 17.58 -10.84 -5.13
C TRP A 327 16.20 -10.22 -4.84
N TRP A 328 15.72 -9.29 -5.67
CA TRP A 328 14.42 -8.65 -5.50
C TRP A 328 13.26 -9.61 -5.69
N ILE A 329 13.35 -10.51 -6.68
CA ILE A 329 12.34 -11.55 -6.93
C ILE A 329 12.24 -12.48 -5.72
N ARG A 330 13.37 -13.00 -5.22
CA ARG A 330 13.40 -13.84 -4.03
C ARG A 330 12.84 -13.13 -2.80
N GLN A 331 13.22 -11.89 -2.59
CA GLN A 331 12.76 -11.12 -1.44
C GLN A 331 11.24 -10.94 -1.45
N ASN A 332 10.64 -10.60 -2.60
CA ASN A 332 9.19 -10.44 -2.68
C ASN A 332 8.46 -11.79 -2.53
N ILE A 333 8.89 -12.84 -3.21
CA ILE A 333 8.30 -14.18 -3.08
C ILE A 333 8.40 -14.68 -1.64
N SER A 334 9.55 -14.56 -1.00
CA SER A 334 9.76 -14.98 0.39
C SER A 334 8.89 -14.21 1.37
N ARG A 335 8.75 -12.90 1.14
CA ARG A 335 7.87 -12.05 1.94
C ARG A 335 6.41 -12.42 1.77
N TYR A 336 5.96 -12.64 0.53
CA TYR A 336 4.60 -13.11 0.25
C TYR A 336 4.28 -14.43 0.95
N LEU A 337 5.18 -15.40 0.85
CA LEU A 337 5.05 -16.69 1.54
C LEU A 337 4.94 -16.51 3.06
N ALA A 338 5.76 -15.66 3.65
CA ALA A 338 5.72 -15.38 5.08
C ALA A 338 4.40 -14.73 5.51
N GLU A 339 3.84 -13.84 4.69
CA GLU A 339 2.64 -13.08 5.03
C GLU A 339 1.32 -13.80 4.74
N ASN A 340 1.27 -14.69 3.71
CA ASN A 340 0.01 -15.19 3.15
C ASN A 340 -0.18 -16.71 3.16
N THR A 341 0.86 -17.54 3.43
CA THR A 341 0.70 -19.00 3.39
C THR A 341 0.02 -19.59 4.62
N ARG A 342 -0.01 -18.87 5.73
CA ARG A 342 -0.63 -19.36 6.98
C ARG A 342 -2.06 -18.87 7.11
N THR A 343 -2.98 -19.77 7.47
CA THR A 343 -4.38 -19.44 7.77
C THR A 343 -4.47 -18.37 8.87
N ILE A 344 -3.62 -18.47 9.89
CA ILE A 344 -3.48 -17.45 10.92
C ILE A 344 -2.21 -16.67 10.62
N ARG A 345 -2.35 -15.38 10.28
CA ARG A 345 -1.23 -14.49 9.96
C ARG A 345 -0.26 -14.35 11.14
N VAL A 346 1.01 -14.58 10.87
CA VAL A 346 2.09 -14.44 11.85
C VAL A 346 3.06 -13.33 11.37
N PRO A 347 3.54 -12.45 12.26
CA PRO A 347 4.52 -11.42 11.88
C PRO A 347 5.81 -12.02 11.30
N VAL A 348 6.38 -11.35 10.28
CA VAL A 348 7.55 -11.85 9.51
C VAL A 348 8.73 -12.19 10.42
N HIS A 349 9.04 -11.36 11.43
CA HIS A 349 10.16 -11.61 12.36
C HIS A 349 10.02 -12.90 13.19
N ILE A 350 8.78 -13.34 13.46
CA ILE A 350 8.53 -14.63 14.14
C ILE A 350 8.77 -15.79 13.16
N ILE A 351 8.36 -15.60 11.89
CA ILE A 351 8.60 -16.60 10.84
C ILE A 351 10.10 -16.77 10.58
N GLU A 352 10.85 -15.66 10.52
CA GLU A 352 12.32 -15.70 10.42
C GLU A 352 12.95 -16.43 11.61
N ALA A 353 12.44 -16.20 12.84
CA ALA A 353 12.89 -16.94 14.02
C ALA A 353 12.57 -18.44 13.90
N ILE A 354 11.39 -18.81 13.39
CA ILE A 354 11.03 -20.22 13.15
C ILE A 354 12.00 -20.85 12.16
N TYR A 355 12.33 -20.18 11.06
CA TYR A 355 13.29 -20.68 10.07
C TYR A 355 14.69 -20.83 10.66
N LYS A 356 15.16 -19.84 11.42
CA LYS A 356 16.46 -19.91 12.10
C LYS A 356 16.53 -21.11 13.05
N ILE A 357 15.48 -21.32 13.83
CA ILE A 357 15.38 -22.49 14.74
C ILE A 357 15.38 -23.79 13.93
N SER A 358 14.55 -23.91 12.90
CA SER A 358 14.46 -25.12 12.07
C SER A 358 15.80 -25.43 11.40
N LYS A 359 16.52 -24.42 10.91
CA LYS A 359 17.86 -24.60 10.32
C LYS A 359 18.84 -25.16 11.34
N ILE A 360 18.93 -24.55 12.53
CA ILE A 360 19.83 -24.98 13.60
C ILE A 360 19.50 -26.41 14.03
N VAL A 361 18.22 -26.73 14.20
CA VAL A 361 17.78 -28.09 14.55
C VAL A 361 18.24 -29.10 13.50
N TYR A 362 18.03 -28.78 12.21
CA TYR A 362 18.38 -29.70 11.12
C TYR A 362 19.90 -29.84 10.94
N THR A 363 20.62 -28.71 10.81
CA THR A 363 22.06 -28.75 10.45
C THR A 363 22.93 -29.17 11.61
N LYS A 364 22.63 -28.75 12.83
CA LYS A 364 23.50 -29.05 13.99
C LYS A 364 23.02 -30.28 14.77
N PHE A 365 21.74 -30.32 15.12
CA PHE A 365 21.28 -31.40 16.00
C PHE A 365 20.97 -32.70 15.26
N TYR A 366 20.27 -32.66 14.11
CA TYR A 366 20.01 -33.89 13.37
C TYR A 366 21.24 -34.43 12.61
N GLN A 367 22.02 -33.54 11.96
CA GLN A 367 23.17 -34.00 11.18
C GLN A 367 24.38 -34.37 12.04
N GLU A 368 24.68 -33.58 13.10
CA GLU A 368 25.85 -33.83 13.94
C GLU A 368 25.55 -34.75 15.11
N TYR A 369 24.42 -34.57 15.79
CA TYR A 369 24.12 -35.35 17.03
C TYR A 369 23.05 -36.45 16.85
N GLY A 370 22.35 -36.50 15.73
CA GLY A 370 21.33 -37.49 15.43
C GLY A 370 20.09 -37.45 16.33
N ARG A 371 19.89 -36.39 17.13
CA ARG A 371 18.79 -36.24 18.08
C ARG A 371 18.12 -34.88 18.04
N GLU A 372 16.96 -34.79 18.67
CA GLU A 372 16.30 -33.49 18.89
C GLU A 372 16.99 -32.68 20.01
N PRO A 373 17.08 -31.34 19.86
CA PRO A 373 17.64 -30.46 20.88
C PRO A 373 16.69 -30.27 22.06
N THR A 374 17.24 -30.02 23.24
CA THR A 374 16.49 -29.52 24.38
C THR A 374 16.24 -28.02 24.24
N LEU A 375 15.23 -27.48 24.96
CA LEU A 375 14.93 -26.04 24.93
C LEU A 375 16.09 -25.17 25.41
N GLU A 376 16.89 -25.71 26.34
CA GLU A 376 18.08 -25.01 26.88
C GLU A 376 19.21 -24.94 25.85
N GLU A 377 19.42 -26.02 25.09
CA GLU A 377 20.39 -26.08 24.00
C GLU A 377 20.01 -25.13 22.87
N LEU A 378 18.72 -25.11 22.49
CA LEU A 378 18.22 -24.16 21.51
C LEU A 378 18.37 -22.71 21.99
N SER A 379 18.13 -22.45 23.27
CA SER A 379 18.30 -21.11 23.83
C SER A 379 19.76 -20.63 23.72
N LYS A 380 20.73 -21.49 23.99
CA LYS A 380 22.16 -21.18 23.84
C LYS A 380 22.56 -20.91 22.40
N GLU A 381 22.06 -21.71 21.46
CA GLU A 381 22.40 -21.61 20.03
C GLU A 381 21.71 -20.44 19.31
N THR A 382 20.45 -20.18 19.64
CA THR A 382 19.66 -19.12 18.99
C THR A 382 19.82 -17.75 19.65
N GLY A 383 20.25 -17.71 20.93
CA GLY A 383 20.27 -16.51 21.76
C GLY A 383 18.88 -16.03 22.20
N LEU A 384 17.84 -16.87 22.07
CA LEU A 384 16.48 -16.57 22.49
C LEU A 384 16.19 -17.16 23.87
N SER A 385 15.39 -16.45 24.68
CA SER A 385 14.96 -16.99 25.98
C SER A 385 14.06 -18.23 25.82
N VAL A 386 14.10 -19.13 26.82
CA VAL A 386 13.29 -20.37 26.81
C VAL A 386 11.79 -20.05 26.72
N GLU A 387 11.33 -18.97 27.35
CA GLU A 387 9.93 -18.50 27.27
C GLU A 387 9.54 -18.13 25.83
N LYS A 388 10.44 -17.41 25.13
CA LYS A 388 10.22 -17.00 23.73
C LYS A 388 10.25 -18.20 22.81
N LEU A 389 11.12 -19.19 23.04
CA LEU A 389 11.11 -20.45 22.29
C LEU A 389 9.79 -21.20 22.47
N ASN A 390 9.31 -21.35 23.71
CA ASN A 390 8.01 -21.98 23.98
C ASN A 390 6.85 -21.27 23.28
N TYR A 391 6.86 -19.93 23.25
CA TYR A 391 5.88 -19.15 22.53
C TYR A 391 5.94 -19.40 21.01
N ILE A 392 7.16 -19.43 20.42
CA ILE A 392 7.37 -19.72 19.01
C ILE A 392 6.88 -21.15 18.67
N PHE A 393 7.17 -22.15 19.50
CA PHE A 393 6.68 -23.52 19.28
C PHE A 393 5.15 -23.64 19.36
N LYS A 394 4.48 -22.85 20.19
CA LYS A 394 3.01 -22.78 20.21
C LYS A 394 2.46 -22.24 18.89
N ILE A 395 3.07 -21.16 18.35
CA ILE A 395 2.65 -20.53 17.10
C ILE A 395 2.98 -21.41 15.88
N MET A 396 4.01 -22.23 15.97
CA MET A 396 4.45 -23.10 14.87
C MET A 396 3.41 -24.17 14.50
N LYS A 397 2.52 -24.53 15.43
CA LYS A 397 1.45 -25.51 15.17
C LYS A 397 0.51 -24.99 14.08
N GLN A 398 0.21 -25.88 13.13
CA GLN A 398 -0.76 -25.59 12.08
C GLN A 398 -2.18 -25.85 12.57
N PRO A 399 -3.18 -25.04 12.16
CA PRO A 399 -4.58 -25.33 12.43
C PRO A 399 -5.01 -26.62 11.74
N ILE A 400 -5.91 -27.34 12.38
CA ILE A 400 -6.52 -28.58 11.87
C ILE A 400 -7.93 -28.22 11.39
N SER A 401 -8.38 -28.82 10.28
CA SER A 401 -9.76 -28.63 9.80
C SER A 401 -10.77 -29.19 10.79
N LEU A 402 -11.84 -28.44 11.04
CA LEU A 402 -12.97 -28.91 11.84
C LEU A 402 -13.76 -30.03 11.15
N GLU A 403 -13.62 -30.15 9.83
CA GLU A 403 -14.28 -31.17 9.03
C GLU A 403 -13.42 -32.42 8.84
N SER A 404 -12.26 -32.50 9.52
CA SER A 404 -11.47 -33.74 9.51
C SER A 404 -12.22 -34.84 10.25
N SER A 405 -12.38 -36.00 9.60
CA SER A 405 -12.98 -37.20 10.21
C SER A 405 -12.13 -37.73 11.37
N ILE A 406 -12.79 -38.22 12.43
CA ILE A 406 -12.15 -38.81 13.61
C ILE A 406 -12.60 -40.27 13.72
N GLY A 407 -11.63 -41.17 13.69
CA GLY A 407 -11.87 -42.60 13.78
C GLY A 407 -12.04 -43.27 12.44
N GLU A 408 -12.57 -44.51 12.44
CA GLU A 408 -12.81 -45.34 11.25
C GLU A 408 -14.14 -44.98 10.57
N ASP A 409 -15.04 -44.24 11.26
CA ASP A 409 -16.31 -43.80 10.72
C ASP A 409 -16.14 -42.43 10.04
N GLU A 410 -16.37 -42.38 8.74
CA GLU A 410 -16.26 -41.12 7.92
C GLU A 410 -17.30 -40.06 8.28
N ASP A 411 -18.37 -40.41 8.99
CA ASP A 411 -19.50 -39.55 9.31
C ASP A 411 -19.26 -38.65 10.53
N VAL A 412 -18.22 -38.91 11.33
CA VAL A 412 -17.96 -38.14 12.57
C VAL A 412 -16.79 -37.18 12.39
N THR A 413 -17.06 -35.88 12.53
CA THR A 413 -16.08 -34.82 12.33
C THR A 413 -15.57 -34.22 13.65
N LEU A 414 -14.39 -33.60 13.63
CA LEU A 414 -13.86 -32.86 14.80
C LEU A 414 -14.83 -31.81 15.35
N LYS A 415 -15.63 -31.23 14.47
CA LYS A 415 -16.66 -30.24 14.80
C LYS A 415 -17.69 -30.80 15.79
N ASP A 416 -18.04 -32.09 15.68
CA ASP A 416 -19.08 -32.72 16.51
C ASP A 416 -18.64 -32.90 17.97
N PHE A 417 -17.33 -32.82 18.25
CA PHE A 417 -16.76 -32.89 19.59
C PHE A 417 -16.55 -31.53 20.27
N ILE A 418 -16.77 -30.43 19.55
CA ILE A 418 -16.55 -29.10 20.12
C ILE A 418 -17.84 -28.62 20.79
N GLU A 419 -17.77 -28.43 22.11
CA GLU A 419 -18.89 -27.92 22.91
C GLU A 419 -19.15 -26.44 22.61
N ASP A 420 -20.44 -26.09 22.44
CA ASP A 420 -20.86 -24.70 22.30
C ASP A 420 -21.10 -24.08 23.71
N HIS A 421 -20.13 -23.26 24.14
CA HIS A 421 -20.20 -22.53 25.41
C HIS A 421 -21.15 -21.30 25.40
N SER A 422 -21.70 -20.94 24.24
CA SER A 422 -22.63 -19.81 24.14
C SER A 422 -24.04 -20.15 24.59
N VAL A 423 -24.37 -21.44 24.55
CA VAL A 423 -25.67 -21.97 24.99
C VAL A 423 -25.55 -22.51 26.40
N LEU A 424 -26.45 -22.06 27.27
CA LEU A 424 -26.50 -22.57 28.64
C LEU A 424 -26.89 -24.06 28.67
N LYS A 425 -26.18 -24.84 29.47
CA LYS A 425 -26.51 -26.25 29.65
C LYS A 425 -27.92 -26.42 30.26
N PRO A 426 -28.66 -27.48 29.91
CA PRO A 426 -30.00 -27.72 30.48
C PRO A 426 -30.03 -27.70 32.03
N GLU A 427 -28.94 -28.18 32.66
CA GLU A 427 -28.75 -28.12 34.10
C GLU A 427 -28.66 -26.69 34.61
N GLU A 428 -27.91 -25.81 33.93
CA GLU A 428 -27.79 -24.40 34.29
C GLU A 428 -29.09 -23.64 34.09
N VAL A 429 -29.85 -23.94 33.03
CA VAL A 429 -31.18 -23.36 32.79
C VAL A 429 -32.12 -23.76 33.91
N THR A 430 -32.18 -25.07 34.29
CA THR A 430 -33.03 -25.58 35.34
C THR A 430 -32.64 -24.97 36.69
N PHE A 431 -31.33 -24.86 36.95
CA PHE A 431 -30.83 -24.23 38.18
C PHE A 431 -31.22 -22.76 38.26
N ASN A 432 -31.07 -21.99 37.17
CA ASN A 432 -31.46 -20.58 37.11
C ASN A 432 -32.97 -20.37 37.28
N LEU A 433 -33.77 -21.26 36.71
CA LEU A 433 -35.22 -21.25 36.93
C LEU A 433 -35.60 -21.51 38.40
N ALA A 434 -35.03 -22.57 38.99
CA ALA A 434 -35.28 -22.89 40.40
C ALA A 434 -34.79 -21.77 41.34
N LEU A 435 -33.63 -21.15 41.05
CA LEU A 435 -33.12 -19.99 41.79
C LEU A 435 -34.06 -18.79 41.64
N SER A 436 -34.55 -18.51 40.44
CA SER A 436 -35.51 -17.42 40.18
C SER A 436 -36.83 -17.61 40.93
N GLU A 437 -37.36 -18.83 40.96
CA GLU A 437 -38.55 -19.15 41.73
C GLU A 437 -38.33 -18.94 43.23
N LYS A 438 -37.20 -19.40 43.75
CA LYS A 438 -36.85 -19.26 45.16
C LYS A 438 -36.67 -17.81 45.59
N ILE A 439 -36.04 -17.00 44.72
CA ILE A 439 -35.92 -15.55 44.91
C ILE A 439 -37.32 -14.90 44.93
N ARG A 440 -38.24 -15.29 44.04
CA ARG A 440 -39.61 -14.78 44.03
C ARG A 440 -40.38 -15.13 45.32
N GLU A 441 -40.22 -16.36 45.83
CA GLU A 441 -40.81 -16.77 47.13
C GLU A 441 -40.26 -15.91 48.28
N LEU A 442 -38.95 -15.68 48.33
CA LEU A 442 -38.31 -14.86 49.35
C LEU A 442 -38.78 -13.39 49.30
N LEU A 443 -38.91 -12.83 48.11
CA LEU A 443 -39.40 -11.46 47.94
C LEU A 443 -40.82 -11.28 48.43
N LYS A 444 -41.73 -12.30 48.31
CA LYS A 444 -43.06 -12.29 48.84
C LYS A 444 -43.11 -12.20 50.40
N THR A 445 -42.00 -12.49 51.06
CA THR A 445 -41.89 -12.35 52.52
C THR A 445 -41.62 -10.93 52.99
N LEU A 446 -41.40 -10.00 52.13
CA LEU A 446 -41.26 -8.57 52.39
C LEU A 446 -42.60 -7.87 52.32
N SER A 447 -42.64 -6.63 52.81
CA SER A 447 -43.86 -5.82 52.62
C SER A 447 -44.08 -5.51 51.18
N ALA A 448 -45.29 -5.38 50.67
CA ALA A 448 -45.58 -5.12 49.23
C ALA A 448 -44.83 -3.92 48.65
N ARG A 449 -44.58 -2.93 49.52
CA ARG A 449 -43.78 -1.74 49.09
C ARG A 449 -42.30 -2.03 48.97
N GLU A 450 -41.69 -2.78 49.89
CA GLU A 450 -40.28 -3.21 49.86
C GLU A 450 -40.04 -4.16 48.69
N GLU A 451 -40.92 -5.14 48.48
CA GLU A 451 -40.88 -6.07 47.38
C GLU A 451 -40.83 -5.35 46.01
N LYS A 452 -41.77 -4.40 45.80
CA LYS A 452 -41.88 -3.69 44.53
C LYS A 452 -40.66 -2.80 44.24
N ILE A 453 -40.07 -2.19 45.28
CA ILE A 453 -38.84 -1.39 45.17
C ILE A 453 -37.66 -2.28 44.78
N ILE A 454 -37.49 -3.45 45.44
CA ILE A 454 -36.42 -4.39 45.13
C ILE A 454 -36.57 -4.95 43.72
N ARG A 455 -37.80 -5.33 43.30
CA ARG A 455 -38.05 -5.81 41.93
C ARG A 455 -37.67 -4.80 40.87
N LEU A 456 -38.09 -3.55 41.00
CA LEU A 456 -37.76 -2.47 40.08
C LEU A 456 -36.25 -2.15 40.08
N ARG A 457 -35.64 -2.15 41.27
CA ARG A 457 -34.22 -1.81 41.41
C ARG A 457 -33.29 -2.82 40.75
N PHE A 458 -33.59 -4.12 40.89
CA PHE A 458 -32.75 -5.21 40.35
C PHE A 458 -33.32 -5.82 39.06
N GLY A 459 -34.40 -5.29 38.50
CA GLY A 459 -35.00 -5.80 37.27
C GLY A 459 -35.65 -7.18 37.41
N ILE A 460 -36.06 -7.58 38.64
CA ILE A 460 -36.63 -8.92 38.86
C ILE A 460 -38.08 -8.97 38.37
N GLY A 461 -38.27 -9.50 37.15
CA GLY A 461 -39.57 -9.54 36.49
C GLY A 461 -39.93 -8.29 35.68
N GLU A 462 -39.01 -7.36 35.53
CA GLU A 462 -39.11 -6.15 34.72
C GLU A 462 -38.08 -6.24 33.58
N LYS A 463 -38.23 -5.43 32.50
CA LYS A 463 -37.32 -5.47 31.32
C LYS A 463 -35.92 -5.01 31.67
N GLU A 464 -35.77 -3.99 32.53
CA GLU A 464 -34.48 -3.40 32.90
C GLU A 464 -34.46 -2.96 34.38
N PRO A 465 -33.28 -2.96 35.04
CA PRO A 465 -33.11 -2.43 36.36
C PRO A 465 -33.24 -0.90 36.39
N CYS A 466 -34.03 -0.35 37.33
CA CYS A 466 -34.22 1.08 37.47
C CYS A 466 -33.22 1.70 38.45
N THR A 467 -32.84 2.95 38.22
CA THR A 467 -32.00 3.74 39.14
C THR A 467 -32.79 4.15 40.36
N LEU A 468 -32.12 4.49 41.48
CA LEU A 468 -32.78 4.94 42.72
C LEU A 468 -33.65 6.18 42.50
N GLU A 469 -33.28 7.02 41.56
CA GLU A 469 -34.01 8.24 41.22
C GLU A 469 -35.29 7.94 40.45
N GLU A 470 -35.24 7.03 39.48
CA GLU A 470 -36.38 6.58 38.69
C GLU A 470 -37.42 5.85 39.59
N VAL A 471 -36.91 4.99 40.49
CA VAL A 471 -37.77 4.35 41.48
C VAL A 471 -38.39 5.40 42.41
N GLY A 472 -37.61 6.42 42.82
CA GLY A 472 -38.11 7.54 43.61
C GLY A 472 -39.24 8.31 42.92
N LYS A 473 -39.09 8.61 41.63
CA LYS A 473 -40.12 9.25 40.81
C LYS A 473 -41.39 8.40 40.70
N LYS A 474 -41.25 7.08 40.51
CA LYS A 474 -42.41 6.15 40.42
C LYS A 474 -43.20 6.04 41.75
N PHE A 475 -42.56 6.19 42.92
CA PHE A 475 -43.17 6.10 44.24
C PHE A 475 -43.47 7.46 44.90
N GLY A 476 -43.09 8.58 44.25
CA GLY A 476 -43.29 9.94 44.78
C GLY A 476 -42.49 10.23 46.06
N ILE A 477 -41.29 9.65 46.21
CA ILE A 477 -40.42 9.82 47.36
C ILE A 477 -38.97 10.11 46.95
N THR A 478 -38.20 10.66 47.90
CA THR A 478 -36.81 11.05 47.61
C THR A 478 -35.92 9.84 47.40
N LYS A 479 -34.84 10.03 46.58
CA LYS A 479 -33.80 9.04 46.33
C LYS A 479 -33.23 8.43 47.61
N GLU A 480 -33.00 9.28 48.63
CA GLU A 480 -32.42 8.83 49.90
C GLU A 480 -33.40 7.94 50.66
N ARG A 481 -34.69 8.23 50.57
CA ARG A 481 -35.72 7.39 51.20
C ARG A 481 -35.83 6.01 50.54
N ILE A 482 -35.70 5.94 49.20
CA ILE A 482 -35.61 4.66 48.48
C ILE A 482 -34.39 3.88 48.94
N ARG A 483 -33.19 4.53 49.05
CA ARG A 483 -31.97 3.89 49.53
C ARG A 483 -32.11 3.30 50.94
N GLN A 484 -32.79 4.02 51.82
CA GLN A 484 -33.09 3.52 53.18
C GLN A 484 -33.99 2.29 53.15
N ILE A 485 -35.07 2.30 52.33
CA ILE A 485 -36.01 1.17 52.21
C ILE A 485 -35.30 -0.03 51.59
N GLU A 486 -34.47 0.16 50.53
CA GLU A 486 -33.65 -0.88 49.91
C GLU A 486 -32.71 -1.52 50.95
N GLY A 487 -31.97 -0.70 51.72
CA GLY A 487 -31.06 -1.19 52.73
C GLY A 487 -31.74 -1.94 53.85
N HIS A 488 -32.96 -1.53 54.21
CA HIS A 488 -33.78 -2.24 55.20
C HIS A 488 -34.34 -3.58 54.66
N ALA A 489 -34.81 -3.60 53.42
CA ALA A 489 -35.29 -4.81 52.76
C ALA A 489 -34.16 -5.84 52.58
N LEU A 490 -32.96 -5.39 52.14
CA LEU A 490 -31.78 -6.25 52.01
C LEU A 490 -31.33 -6.83 53.37
N ARG A 491 -31.38 -6.04 54.45
CA ARG A 491 -31.06 -6.54 55.81
C ARG A 491 -32.08 -7.61 56.24
N LYS A 492 -33.38 -7.44 55.93
CA LYS A 492 -34.42 -8.46 56.22
C LYS A 492 -34.15 -9.74 55.41
N LEU A 493 -33.73 -9.64 54.16
CA LEU A 493 -33.38 -10.81 53.29
C LEU A 493 -32.10 -11.52 53.78
N LYS A 494 -31.13 -10.80 54.34
CA LYS A 494 -29.89 -11.37 54.93
C LYS A 494 -30.11 -12.12 56.26
N HIS A 495 -31.33 -12.17 56.80
CA HIS A 495 -31.60 -12.89 58.02
C HIS A 495 -31.26 -14.40 57.86
N PRO A 496 -30.56 -15.05 58.83
CA PRO A 496 -30.07 -16.44 58.72
C PRO A 496 -31.11 -17.45 58.26
N HIS A 497 -32.33 -17.32 58.73
CA HIS A 497 -33.46 -18.21 58.40
C HIS A 497 -33.81 -18.13 56.90
N ARG A 498 -33.72 -16.96 56.27
CA ARG A 498 -34.00 -16.74 54.85
C ARG A 498 -32.79 -17.13 53.99
N LEU A 499 -31.59 -16.88 54.48
CA LEU A 499 -30.36 -17.25 53.83
C LEU A 499 -30.19 -18.78 53.69
N LYS A 500 -30.73 -19.55 54.65
CA LYS A 500 -30.75 -21.01 54.57
C LYS A 500 -31.45 -21.53 53.32
N LEU A 501 -32.48 -20.84 52.82
CA LEU A 501 -33.23 -21.25 51.63
C LEU A 501 -32.42 -21.03 50.33
N LEU A 502 -31.45 -20.12 50.36
CA LEU A 502 -30.56 -19.86 49.23
C LEU A 502 -29.20 -20.58 49.36
N LYS A 503 -28.90 -21.20 50.50
CA LYS A 503 -27.58 -21.80 50.77
C LYS A 503 -27.19 -22.84 49.74
N ASN A 504 -28.15 -23.66 49.29
CA ASN A 504 -27.90 -24.69 48.30
C ASN A 504 -27.53 -24.13 46.94
N PHE A 505 -27.96 -22.91 46.60
CA PHE A 505 -27.67 -22.24 45.33
C PHE A 505 -26.33 -21.50 45.36
N LEU A 506 -25.76 -21.20 46.55
CA LEU A 506 -24.46 -20.55 46.67
C LEU A 506 -23.28 -21.50 46.42
N TYR A 507 -23.47 -22.79 46.61
CA TYR A 507 -22.41 -23.80 46.42
C TYR A 507 -22.28 -24.30 44.98
N TYR A 508 -23.26 -24.05 44.10
CA TYR A 508 -23.25 -24.49 42.70
C TYR A 508 -22.82 -23.38 41.69
N GLY A 509 -22.56 -22.17 42.15
CA GLY A 509 -22.22 -21.02 41.32
C GLY A 509 -20.75 -20.53 41.46
N SER A 510 -19.90 -21.34 42.10
CA SER A 510 -18.45 -21.03 42.25
C SER A 510 -17.58 -21.97 41.41
#